data_e8a7dc59752ad15e91d649160f0c0ee9
#
_entry.id   e8a7dc59752ad15e91d649160f0c0ee9
#
_cell.length_a   1.000
_cell.length_b   1.000
_cell.length_c   1.000
_cell.angle_alpha   90.00
_cell.angle_beta   90.00
_cell.angle_gamma   90.00
#
_symmetry.space_group_name_H-M   'P 1'
#
loop_
_entity.id
_entity.type
_entity.pdbx_description
1 polymer ?
#
loop_
_entity_poly.entity_id
_entity_poly.type
_entity_poly.pdbx_seq_one_letter_code
_entity_poly.pdbx_strand_id
1 'polypeptide(L)'
;MTRFLPLFISLTFGQSISLVTLDSRVESSFRGLSVVNQKVVWVSGTGGTVLRTIDGGKNWENVSVPKMEKIDFRDVEGFNKNTAIVMGISSPARFFKTTDGGQNWKQVYFDDREGVFFDGMSFWNQKQGIAFSDPVDGRHLLIRTDDKGESWYDIPSSGIPAKLNPEFGFAASGTGIPVQGRKTVWLGMGGVKSRVFKSNDGGMNWSVFETPVVHGGQTTGIYSVAFKNEKVGIAVGGDYLNQTVENTMAYTLDGGLNWHLPDTQTNQYRECVTHYKKDTFLAIGPTGIDMSTDNGKNWSTINQQVKGLSAIAFGKRSRTGFAVGKSGQIYLLKIDN
;
A
#
# COMPACT_ATOMS: atom_id res chain seq x y z
N MET A 1 -0.72 13.90 32.48
CA MET A 1 -1.97 13.27 32.03
C MET A 1 -2.52 14.09 30.87
N THR A 2 -2.12 13.77 29.67
CA THR A 2 -2.61 14.45 28.46
C THR A 2 -3.96 13.82 28.09
N ARG A 3 -5.03 14.59 28.20
CA ARG A 3 -6.38 14.15 27.82
C ARG A 3 -6.45 14.10 26.29
N PHE A 4 -6.57 12.90 25.74
CA PHE A 4 -6.91 12.70 24.34
C PHE A 4 -8.39 13.08 24.12
N LEU A 5 -8.64 14.11 23.35
CA LEU A 5 -9.99 14.42 22.87
C LEU A 5 -10.21 13.62 21.57
N PRO A 6 -11.24 12.77 21.50
CA PRO A 6 -11.62 12.15 20.24
C PRO A 6 -12.27 13.21 19.33
N LEU A 7 -11.79 13.31 18.11
CA LEU A 7 -12.40 14.13 17.08
C LEU A 7 -13.55 13.34 16.44
N PHE A 8 -14.80 13.73 16.71
CA PHE A 8 -15.99 13.13 16.09
C PHE A 8 -16.39 13.92 14.86
N ILE A 9 -16.53 13.26 13.73
CA ILE A 9 -17.12 13.83 12.51
C ILE A 9 -18.36 13.00 12.15
N SER A 10 -19.53 13.63 12.22
CA SER A 10 -20.79 13.03 11.83
C SER A 10 -20.99 13.18 10.32
N LEU A 11 -21.27 12.08 9.64
CA LEU A 11 -21.64 12.04 8.23
C LEU A 11 -23.14 11.83 8.09
N THR A 12 -23.73 12.42 7.06
CA THR A 12 -25.17 12.33 6.69
C THR A 12 -25.61 10.92 6.25
N PHE A 13 -24.77 9.90 6.37
CA PHE A 13 -25.03 8.50 5.97
C PHE A 13 -24.90 7.47 7.10
N GLY A 14 -25.01 7.84 8.34
CA GLY A 14 -25.08 6.88 9.45
C GLY A 14 -23.78 6.12 9.79
N GLN A 15 -22.65 6.40 9.10
CA GLN A 15 -21.32 5.88 9.47
C GLN A 15 -20.44 7.03 9.95
N SER A 16 -19.88 6.92 11.13
CA SER A 16 -18.87 7.85 11.65
C SER A 16 -17.51 7.18 11.69
N ILE A 17 -16.45 7.96 11.40
CA ILE A 17 -15.06 7.52 11.59
C ILE A 17 -14.46 8.30 12.73
N SER A 18 -13.95 7.60 13.72
CA SER A 18 -13.14 8.19 14.78
C SER A 18 -11.66 7.86 14.55
N LEU A 19 -10.82 8.88 14.71
CA LEU A 19 -9.37 8.81 14.59
C LEU A 19 -8.77 9.13 15.96
N VAL A 20 -8.00 8.19 16.50
CA VAL A 20 -7.28 8.37 17.75
C VAL A 20 -5.79 8.41 17.44
N THR A 21 -5.13 9.53 17.75
CA THR A 21 -3.68 9.66 17.58
C THR A 21 -2.96 8.74 18.56
N LEU A 22 -1.98 8.00 18.06
CA LEU A 22 -1.11 7.15 18.86
C LEU A 22 0.30 7.72 18.87
N ASP A 23 1.00 7.58 19.99
CA ASP A 23 2.36 8.07 20.16
C ASP A 23 3.36 7.03 19.65
N SER A 24 3.97 7.28 18.50
CA SER A 24 4.99 6.43 17.89
C SER A 24 6.38 6.60 18.54
N ARG A 25 6.62 7.72 19.21
CA ARG A 25 7.90 8.16 19.80
C ARG A 25 9.05 8.32 18.79
N VAL A 26 8.74 8.46 17.51
CA VAL A 26 9.70 8.69 16.43
C VAL A 26 9.15 9.71 15.43
N GLU A 27 10.03 10.36 14.67
CA GLU A 27 9.65 11.35 13.64
C GLU A 27 9.78 10.81 12.22
N SER A 28 9.86 9.51 12.04
CA SER A 28 9.97 8.87 10.73
C SER A 28 8.71 9.12 9.88
N SER A 29 8.90 9.27 8.57
CA SER A 29 7.78 9.24 7.62
C SER A 29 7.46 7.79 7.29
N PHE A 30 6.28 7.34 7.72
CA PHE A 30 5.83 5.97 7.52
C PHE A 30 5.12 5.80 6.18
N ARG A 31 5.39 4.65 5.53
CA ARG A 31 4.75 4.23 4.29
C ARG A 31 4.31 2.77 4.31
N GLY A 32 5.12 1.87 4.86
CA GLY A 32 4.74 0.48 5.05
C GLY A 32 3.84 0.30 6.27
N LEU A 33 2.73 -0.43 6.10
CA LEU A 33 1.77 -0.72 7.17
C LEU A 33 1.16 -2.11 7.00
N SER A 34 1.42 -3.01 7.93
CA SER A 34 0.81 -4.34 7.97
C SER A 34 0.04 -4.56 9.25
N VAL A 35 -1.29 -4.68 9.13
CA VAL A 35 -2.21 -4.96 10.25
C VAL A 35 -2.53 -6.45 10.27
N VAL A 36 -1.73 -7.22 11.01
CA VAL A 36 -1.89 -8.68 11.13
C VAL A 36 -3.23 -9.02 11.80
N ASN A 37 -3.55 -8.30 12.87
CA ASN A 37 -4.83 -8.38 13.60
C ASN A 37 -4.99 -7.16 14.50
N GLN A 38 -6.04 -7.11 15.33
CA GLN A 38 -6.32 -5.99 16.23
C GLN A 38 -5.22 -5.65 17.23
N LYS A 39 -4.31 -6.59 17.54
CA LYS A 39 -3.23 -6.41 18.52
C LYS A 39 -1.87 -6.23 17.88
N VAL A 40 -1.63 -6.92 16.74
CA VAL A 40 -0.31 -6.99 16.10
C VAL A 40 -0.31 -6.14 14.85
N VAL A 41 0.53 -5.11 14.85
CA VAL A 41 0.75 -4.20 13.71
C VAL A 41 2.24 -3.93 13.56
N TRP A 42 2.69 -3.93 12.31
CA TRP A 42 4.01 -3.53 11.90
C TRP A 42 3.95 -2.27 11.05
N VAL A 43 4.91 -1.39 11.24
CA VAL A 43 5.02 -0.12 10.49
C VAL A 43 6.47 0.06 10.07
N SER A 44 6.70 0.54 8.85
CA SER A 44 8.05 0.86 8.37
C SER A 44 8.10 2.24 7.69
N GLY A 45 9.28 2.84 7.65
CA GLY A 45 9.43 4.20 7.12
C GLY A 45 10.88 4.61 6.88
N THR A 46 11.06 5.93 6.79
CA THR A 46 12.37 6.56 6.57
C THR A 46 13.34 6.31 7.71
N GLY A 47 14.64 6.43 7.42
CA GLY A 47 15.69 6.31 8.43
C GLY A 47 15.83 4.89 8.98
N GLY A 48 15.55 3.85 8.18
CA GLY A 48 15.64 2.45 8.62
C GLY A 48 14.59 2.05 9.66
N THR A 49 13.61 2.91 9.92
CA THR A 49 12.66 2.75 11.03
C THR A 49 11.70 1.60 10.80
N VAL A 50 11.60 0.72 11.79
CA VAL A 50 10.56 -0.31 11.88
C VAL A 50 9.96 -0.29 13.29
N LEU A 51 8.66 -0.15 13.40
CA LEU A 51 7.93 -0.23 14.66
C LEU A 51 7.02 -1.44 14.68
N ARG A 52 6.83 -2.00 15.86
CA ARG A 52 5.89 -3.09 16.13
C ARG A 52 5.05 -2.78 17.36
N THR A 53 3.76 -3.11 17.30
CA THR A 53 2.90 -3.23 18.48
C THR A 53 2.33 -4.64 18.57
N ILE A 54 2.10 -5.12 19.81
CA ILE A 54 1.44 -6.40 20.09
C ILE A 54 0.21 -6.23 21.02
N ASP A 55 -0.17 -4.99 21.30
CA ASP A 55 -1.25 -4.62 22.22
C ASP A 55 -2.27 -3.66 21.58
N GLY A 56 -2.28 -3.54 20.25
CA GLY A 56 -3.22 -2.70 19.51
C GLY A 56 -2.86 -1.23 19.50
N GLY A 57 -1.56 -0.93 19.54
CA GLY A 57 -1.03 0.42 19.44
C GLY A 57 -0.95 1.17 20.76
N LYS A 58 -1.20 0.51 21.90
CA LYS A 58 -0.99 1.12 23.22
C LYS A 58 0.49 1.39 23.50
N ASN A 59 1.33 0.44 23.06
CA ASN A 59 2.77 0.56 23.12
C ASN A 59 3.38 0.20 21.75
N TRP A 60 4.38 0.97 21.34
CA TRP A 60 5.16 0.72 20.13
C TRP A 60 6.60 0.44 20.50
N GLU A 61 7.14 -0.65 19.99
CA GLU A 61 8.54 -1.04 20.12
C GLU A 61 9.27 -0.61 18.85
N ASN A 62 10.39 0.09 19.00
CA ASN A 62 11.32 0.34 17.90
C ASN A 62 12.17 -0.92 17.70
N VAL A 63 11.96 -1.60 16.60
CA VAL A 63 12.61 -2.84 16.19
C VAL A 63 13.35 -2.68 14.87
N SER A 64 13.86 -1.50 14.62
CA SER A 64 14.55 -1.10 13.39
C SER A 64 15.72 -2.02 13.04
N VAL A 65 16.00 -2.16 11.74
CA VAL A 65 17.12 -2.96 11.25
C VAL A 65 18.44 -2.24 11.57
N PRO A 66 19.37 -2.86 12.35
CA PRO A 66 20.60 -2.22 12.74
C PRO A 66 21.47 -1.82 11.54
N LYS A 67 22.07 -0.63 11.59
CA LYS A 67 22.98 -0.07 10.57
C LYS A 67 22.29 0.22 9.22
N MET A 68 20.97 0.39 9.21
CA MET A 68 20.19 0.69 8.02
C MET A 68 19.52 2.07 8.08
N GLU A 69 20.06 3.00 8.86
CA GLU A 69 19.50 4.35 9.10
C GLU A 69 19.42 5.21 7.82
N LYS A 70 20.09 4.79 6.75
CA LYS A 70 20.06 5.47 5.44
C LYS A 70 19.05 4.85 4.46
N ILE A 71 18.39 3.77 4.85
CA ILE A 71 17.42 3.07 3.98
C ILE A 71 16.00 3.54 4.33
N ASP A 72 15.22 3.80 3.30
CA ASP A 72 13.77 3.95 3.43
C ASP A 72 13.10 2.59 3.25
N PHE A 73 12.47 2.09 4.32
CA PHE A 73 11.62 0.91 4.25
C PHE A 73 10.20 1.32 3.91
N ARG A 74 9.82 1.20 2.63
CA ARG A 74 8.53 1.68 2.14
C ARG A 74 7.42 0.64 2.14
N ASP A 75 7.75 -0.59 2.46
CA ASP A 75 6.77 -1.63 2.65
C ASP A 75 7.17 -2.60 3.76
N VAL A 76 6.17 -3.20 4.41
CA VAL A 76 6.32 -4.21 5.45
C VAL A 76 5.20 -5.24 5.36
N GLU A 77 5.55 -6.53 5.34
CA GLU A 77 4.60 -7.62 5.50
C GLU A 77 4.82 -8.33 6.83
N GLY A 78 3.85 -8.16 7.74
CA GLY A 78 3.81 -8.85 9.02
C GLY A 78 2.98 -10.12 8.95
N PHE A 79 3.55 -11.27 9.28
CA PHE A 79 2.84 -12.56 9.30
C PHE A 79 2.25 -12.87 10.67
N ASN A 80 2.91 -12.45 11.72
CA ASN A 80 2.51 -12.58 13.12
C ASN A 80 3.32 -11.61 13.99
N LYS A 81 3.23 -11.75 15.33
CA LYS A 81 3.96 -10.88 16.26
C LYS A 81 5.49 -11.02 16.19
N ASN A 82 5.99 -12.13 15.66
CA ASN A 82 7.43 -12.43 15.63
C ASN A 82 8.03 -12.36 14.22
N THR A 83 7.21 -12.53 13.18
CA THR A 83 7.71 -12.67 11.80
C THR A 83 7.21 -11.56 10.93
N ALA A 84 8.16 -10.85 10.31
CA ALA A 84 7.89 -9.80 9.30
C ALA A 84 9.03 -9.72 8.27
N ILE A 85 8.72 -9.14 7.12
CA ILE A 85 9.68 -8.76 6.09
C ILE A 85 9.53 -7.26 5.86
N VAL A 86 10.63 -6.53 5.76
CA VAL A 86 10.66 -5.13 5.34
C VAL A 86 11.41 -4.97 4.02
N MET A 87 10.92 -4.07 3.19
CA MET A 87 11.40 -3.81 1.83
C MET A 87 12.04 -2.42 1.76
N GLY A 88 13.33 -2.37 1.54
CA GLY A 88 14.08 -1.15 1.21
C GLY A 88 14.07 -0.92 -0.29
N ILE A 89 13.90 0.34 -0.70
CA ILE A 89 13.49 0.70 -2.05
C ILE A 89 14.62 0.86 -3.06
N SER A 90 15.70 1.56 -2.72
CA SER A 90 16.66 2.07 -3.72
C SER A 90 17.93 1.23 -3.84
N SER A 91 18.68 1.46 -4.89
CA SER A 91 19.94 0.77 -5.20
C SER A 91 21.05 1.07 -4.19
N PRO A 92 21.60 0.05 -3.54
CA PRO A 92 21.16 -1.34 -3.62
C PRO A 92 19.87 -1.58 -2.83
N ALA A 93 18.90 -2.23 -3.47
CA ALA A 93 17.66 -2.63 -2.82
C ALA A 93 17.92 -3.81 -1.86
N ARG A 94 17.28 -3.79 -0.69
CA ARG A 94 17.51 -4.80 0.34
C ARG A 94 16.22 -5.16 1.05
N PHE A 95 15.94 -6.45 1.17
CA PHE A 95 14.86 -6.92 2.03
C PHE A 95 15.44 -7.61 3.25
N PHE A 96 14.81 -7.38 4.40
CA PHE A 96 15.20 -8.00 5.66
C PHE A 96 14.02 -8.73 6.27
N LYS A 97 14.31 -9.87 6.86
CA LYS A 97 13.32 -10.71 7.54
C LYS A 97 13.70 -10.92 9.00
N THR A 98 12.71 -10.84 9.88
CA THR A 98 12.79 -11.26 11.27
C THR A 98 11.87 -12.43 11.55
N THR A 99 12.24 -13.26 12.53
CA THR A 99 11.42 -14.36 13.05
C THR A 99 11.30 -14.33 14.59
N ASP A 100 11.89 -13.34 15.23
CA ASP A 100 11.94 -13.14 16.68
C ASP A 100 11.40 -11.78 17.16
N GLY A 101 10.57 -11.16 16.31
CA GLY A 101 9.91 -9.90 16.65
C GLY A 101 10.77 -8.67 16.43
N GLY A 102 11.79 -8.76 15.56
CA GLY A 102 12.67 -7.67 15.22
C GLY A 102 13.88 -7.55 16.15
N GLN A 103 14.13 -8.55 17.03
CA GLN A 103 15.37 -8.60 17.82
C GLN A 103 16.57 -8.86 16.91
N ASN A 104 16.39 -9.73 15.91
CA ASN A 104 17.37 -9.99 14.87
C ASN A 104 16.74 -9.89 13.48
N TRP A 105 17.51 -9.39 12.52
CA TRP A 105 17.14 -9.26 11.13
C TRP A 105 18.16 -9.96 10.23
N LYS A 106 17.67 -10.78 9.30
CA LYS A 106 18.46 -11.44 8.25
C LYS A 106 18.17 -10.77 6.92
N GLN A 107 19.20 -10.34 6.18
CA GLN A 107 19.03 -9.92 4.79
C GLN A 107 18.65 -11.13 3.94
N VAL A 108 17.50 -11.06 3.27
CA VAL A 108 16.92 -12.15 2.46
C VAL A 108 16.87 -11.82 0.97
N TYR A 109 17.14 -10.56 0.61
CA TYR A 109 17.28 -10.12 -0.77
C TYR A 109 18.28 -8.97 -0.87
N PHE A 110 19.00 -8.94 -1.99
CA PHE A 110 19.94 -7.87 -2.33
C PHE A 110 19.96 -7.70 -3.84
N ASP A 111 19.85 -6.46 -4.30
CA ASP A 111 19.92 -6.12 -5.72
C ASP A 111 20.62 -4.77 -5.89
N ASP A 112 21.72 -4.76 -6.61
CA ASP A 112 22.52 -3.58 -6.91
C ASP A 112 22.46 -3.16 -8.40
N ARG A 113 21.54 -3.75 -9.16
CA ARG A 113 21.32 -3.32 -10.54
C ARG A 113 21.03 -1.83 -10.61
N GLU A 114 21.61 -1.15 -11.58
CA GLU A 114 21.35 0.28 -11.77
C GLU A 114 19.87 0.55 -12.06
N GLY A 115 19.29 1.52 -11.39
CA GLY A 115 17.89 1.89 -11.55
C GLY A 115 16.89 1.01 -10.80
N VAL A 116 17.33 -0.02 -10.04
CA VAL A 116 16.42 -0.80 -9.21
C VAL A 116 15.77 0.08 -8.15
N PHE A 117 14.44 0.03 -8.08
CA PHE A 117 13.64 0.78 -7.12
C PHE A 117 12.34 0.04 -6.85
N PHE A 118 12.28 -0.69 -5.72
CA PHE A 118 11.08 -1.47 -5.39
C PHE A 118 9.94 -0.60 -4.86
N ASP A 119 8.72 -0.84 -5.35
CA ASP A 119 7.53 -0.04 -5.08
C ASP A 119 6.52 -0.71 -4.15
N GLY A 120 6.53 -2.04 -4.07
CA GLY A 120 5.64 -2.76 -3.18
C GLY A 120 5.83 -4.27 -3.24
N MET A 121 5.31 -4.94 -2.21
CA MET A 121 5.26 -6.40 -2.13
C MET A 121 3.93 -6.86 -1.54
N SER A 122 3.51 -8.08 -1.90
CA SER A 122 2.31 -8.71 -1.33
C SER A 122 2.46 -10.22 -1.24
N PHE A 123 1.75 -10.82 -0.30
CA PHE A 123 1.77 -12.25 -0.08
C PHE A 123 0.38 -12.86 -0.21
N TRP A 124 0.21 -13.87 -1.07
CA TRP A 124 -1.03 -14.68 -1.15
C TRP A 124 -1.25 -15.49 0.13
N ASN A 125 -0.15 -15.92 0.72
CA ASN A 125 -0.11 -16.70 1.95
C ASN A 125 1.28 -16.56 2.59
N GLN A 126 1.50 -17.24 3.72
CA GLN A 126 2.78 -17.14 4.43
C GLN A 126 4.00 -17.68 3.66
N LYS A 127 3.82 -18.39 2.53
CA LYS A 127 4.92 -18.97 1.75
C LYS A 127 5.20 -18.23 0.47
N GLN A 128 4.16 -17.73 -0.19
CA GLN A 128 4.23 -17.22 -1.55
C GLN A 128 3.97 -15.72 -1.57
N GLY A 129 4.93 -15.00 -2.07
CA GLY A 129 4.87 -13.55 -2.22
C GLY A 129 5.45 -13.08 -3.55
N ILE A 130 5.16 -11.83 -3.89
CA ILE A 130 5.62 -11.13 -5.08
C ILE A 130 5.99 -9.70 -4.70
N ALA A 131 7.02 -9.17 -5.33
CA ALA A 131 7.37 -7.75 -5.25
C ALA A 131 7.69 -7.22 -6.64
N PHE A 132 7.53 -5.92 -6.82
CA PHE A 132 7.80 -5.26 -8.09
C PHE A 132 8.66 -4.01 -7.89
N SER A 133 9.43 -3.69 -8.90
CA SER A 133 10.27 -2.51 -9.00
C SER A 133 9.88 -1.68 -10.22
N ASP A 134 10.30 -0.45 -10.24
CA ASP A 134 10.43 0.30 -11.50
C ASP A 134 11.15 -0.55 -12.55
N PRO A 135 10.86 -0.34 -13.84
CA PRO A 135 11.51 -1.07 -14.90
C PRO A 135 13.03 -0.89 -14.93
N VAL A 136 13.76 -1.99 -14.96
CA VAL A 136 15.23 -2.04 -15.05
C VAL A 136 15.63 -2.55 -16.45
N ASP A 137 16.64 -1.97 -17.08
CA ASP A 137 17.13 -2.33 -18.42
C ASP A 137 16.01 -2.42 -19.47
N GLY A 138 15.05 -1.51 -19.40
CA GLY A 138 13.94 -1.44 -20.34
C GLY A 138 12.86 -2.50 -20.16
N ARG A 139 12.83 -3.24 -19.05
CA ARG A 139 11.89 -4.33 -18.75
C ARG A 139 11.29 -4.20 -17.36
N HIS A 140 10.06 -4.65 -17.18
CA HIS A 140 9.48 -4.78 -15.86
C HIS A 140 10.28 -5.77 -15.02
N LEU A 141 10.61 -5.38 -13.80
CA LEU A 141 11.28 -6.21 -12.82
C LEU A 141 10.26 -6.62 -11.74
N LEU A 142 9.95 -7.91 -11.72
CA LEU A 142 9.17 -8.54 -10.67
C LEU A 142 9.97 -9.70 -10.09
N ILE A 143 9.90 -9.86 -8.79
CA ILE A 143 10.52 -10.98 -8.09
C ILE A 143 9.48 -11.74 -7.28
N ARG A 144 9.74 -13.03 -7.06
CA ARG A 144 8.83 -13.93 -6.35
C ARG A 144 9.56 -14.74 -5.31
N THR A 145 8.83 -15.09 -4.25
CA THR A 145 9.24 -16.08 -3.25
C THR A 145 8.20 -17.18 -3.13
N ASP A 146 8.66 -18.43 -2.88
CA ASP A 146 7.82 -19.58 -2.58
C ASP A 146 8.20 -20.24 -1.23
N ASP A 147 9.13 -19.64 -0.48
CA ASP A 147 9.74 -20.17 0.74
C ASP A 147 9.60 -19.23 1.96
N LYS A 148 8.53 -18.46 2.03
CA LYS A 148 8.25 -17.48 3.11
C LYS A 148 9.16 -16.25 3.08
N GLY A 149 9.68 -15.89 1.90
CA GLY A 149 10.60 -14.79 1.72
C GLY A 149 12.01 -15.04 2.27
N GLU A 150 12.44 -16.31 2.38
CA GLU A 150 13.83 -16.64 2.70
C GLU A 150 14.74 -16.41 1.49
N SER A 151 14.23 -16.64 0.29
CA SER A 151 14.86 -16.31 -0.98
C SER A 151 13.86 -15.74 -1.98
N TRP A 152 14.39 -14.99 -2.93
CA TRP A 152 13.61 -14.34 -3.99
C TRP A 152 14.29 -14.59 -5.34
N TYR A 153 13.49 -14.74 -6.39
CA TYR A 153 13.97 -14.95 -7.76
C TYR A 153 13.21 -14.08 -8.76
N ASP A 154 13.88 -13.65 -9.81
CA ASP A 154 13.29 -12.84 -10.88
C ASP A 154 12.22 -13.63 -11.63
N ILE A 155 11.07 -13.00 -11.88
CA ILE A 155 10.04 -13.52 -12.78
C ILE A 155 10.50 -13.24 -14.23
N PRO A 156 10.47 -14.24 -15.13
CA PRO A 156 10.84 -14.02 -16.52
C PRO A 156 9.99 -12.92 -17.18
N SER A 157 10.64 -11.91 -17.73
CA SER A 157 9.95 -10.77 -18.37
C SER A 157 9.18 -11.15 -19.65
N SER A 158 9.42 -12.32 -20.22
CA SER A 158 8.73 -12.81 -21.43
C SER A 158 7.22 -13.01 -21.25
N GLY A 159 6.76 -13.22 -20.00
CA GLY A 159 5.34 -13.33 -19.65
C GLY A 159 4.68 -11.99 -19.33
N ILE A 160 5.41 -10.88 -19.41
CA ILE A 160 4.93 -9.55 -19.01
C ILE A 160 4.82 -8.67 -20.25
N PRO A 161 3.69 -7.99 -20.51
CA PRO A 161 3.55 -7.05 -21.62
C PRO A 161 4.64 -5.98 -21.59
N ALA A 162 5.07 -5.52 -22.76
CA ALA A 162 6.12 -4.51 -22.88
C ALA A 162 5.76 -3.24 -22.09
N LYS A 163 6.78 -2.67 -21.44
CA LYS A 163 6.65 -1.36 -20.80
C LYS A 163 6.44 -0.25 -21.82
N LEU A 164 5.75 0.79 -21.40
CA LEU A 164 5.73 2.08 -22.09
C LEU A 164 6.95 2.93 -21.66
N ASN A 165 7.20 4.02 -22.35
CA ASN A 165 8.30 4.91 -22.00
C ASN A 165 7.85 6.38 -21.95
N PRO A 166 7.77 6.98 -20.74
CA PRO A 166 8.06 6.42 -19.42
C PRO A 166 6.90 5.61 -18.83
N GLU A 167 7.23 4.62 -18.00
CA GLU A 167 6.29 3.89 -17.14
C GLU A 167 6.96 3.57 -15.81
N PHE A 168 6.24 3.82 -14.71
CA PHE A 168 6.74 3.74 -13.35
C PHE A 168 5.77 3.02 -12.43
N GLY A 169 6.32 2.40 -11.37
CA GLY A 169 5.62 2.13 -10.13
C GLY A 169 5.61 3.35 -9.22
N PHE A 170 4.97 3.23 -8.05
CA PHE A 170 4.98 4.28 -7.04
C PHE A 170 5.07 3.68 -5.64
N ALA A 171 6.22 3.85 -4.98
CA ALA A 171 6.47 3.38 -3.62
C ALA A 171 5.78 4.28 -2.56
N ALA A 172 4.47 4.46 -2.69
CA ALA A 172 3.72 5.38 -1.83
C ALA A 172 3.25 4.73 -0.53
N SER A 173 2.76 3.48 -0.61
CA SER A 173 2.13 2.78 0.52
C SER A 173 2.33 1.26 0.49
N GLY A 174 3.14 0.73 -0.45
CA GLY A 174 3.29 -0.72 -0.68
C GLY A 174 2.08 -1.39 -1.35
N THR A 175 0.97 -0.67 -1.55
CA THR A 175 -0.31 -1.25 -1.98
C THR A 175 -0.56 -1.18 -3.50
N GLY A 176 0.48 -0.96 -4.30
CA GLY A 176 0.42 -0.98 -5.77
C GLY A 176 0.24 -2.37 -6.38
N ILE A 177 0.50 -3.45 -5.60
CA ILE A 177 0.47 -4.83 -6.07
C ILE A 177 -0.41 -5.75 -5.19
N PRO A 178 -1.74 -5.58 -5.17
CA PRO A 178 -2.63 -6.42 -4.37
C PRO A 178 -2.78 -7.82 -4.94
N VAL A 179 -2.95 -8.80 -4.04
CA VAL A 179 -3.17 -10.21 -4.35
C VAL A 179 -4.52 -10.71 -3.84
N GLN A 180 -5.12 -11.68 -4.53
CA GLN A 180 -6.35 -12.35 -4.13
C GLN A 180 -6.30 -13.86 -4.40
N GLY A 181 -7.09 -14.60 -3.63
CA GLY A 181 -7.18 -16.05 -3.80
C GLY A 181 -5.83 -16.74 -3.61
N ARG A 182 -5.47 -17.61 -4.56
CA ARG A 182 -4.22 -18.38 -4.49
C ARG A 182 -3.14 -17.90 -5.45
N LYS A 183 -3.53 -17.21 -6.54
CA LYS A 183 -2.62 -16.88 -7.66
C LYS A 183 -2.95 -15.59 -8.38
N THR A 184 -4.09 -14.94 -8.08
CA THR A 184 -4.45 -13.69 -8.75
C THR A 184 -3.68 -12.53 -8.15
N VAL A 185 -3.14 -11.67 -9.00
CA VAL A 185 -2.42 -10.45 -8.62
C VAL A 185 -2.70 -9.36 -9.65
N TRP A 186 -2.77 -8.13 -9.18
CA TRP A 186 -2.82 -6.94 -10.03
C TRP A 186 -1.61 -6.05 -9.71
N LEU A 187 -1.25 -5.19 -10.66
CA LEU A 187 -0.18 -4.23 -10.52
C LEU A 187 -0.61 -2.91 -11.18
N GLY A 188 -0.65 -1.84 -10.40
CA GLY A 188 -0.93 -0.48 -10.89
C GLY A 188 0.34 0.25 -11.28
N MET A 189 0.35 0.87 -12.47
CA MET A 189 1.47 1.63 -13.01
C MET A 189 0.99 2.99 -13.52
N GLY A 190 1.91 3.93 -13.66
CA GLY A 190 1.66 5.26 -14.22
C GLY A 190 2.74 5.70 -15.21
N GLY A 191 2.74 6.96 -15.54
CA GLY A 191 3.59 7.56 -16.57
C GLY A 191 2.80 7.96 -17.80
N VAL A 192 3.22 7.54 -18.99
CA VAL A 192 2.53 7.85 -20.27
C VAL A 192 1.08 7.40 -20.28
N LYS A 193 0.79 6.28 -19.62
CA LYS A 193 -0.55 5.73 -19.40
C LYS A 193 -0.69 5.23 -17.97
N SER A 194 -1.90 5.28 -17.45
CA SER A 194 -2.27 4.59 -16.21
C SER A 194 -2.81 3.21 -16.55
N ARG A 195 -2.04 2.17 -16.25
CA ARG A 195 -2.36 0.79 -16.62
C ARG A 195 -2.43 -0.10 -15.39
N VAL A 196 -3.32 -1.08 -15.44
CA VAL A 196 -3.35 -2.19 -14.49
C VAL A 196 -2.97 -3.48 -15.21
N PHE A 197 -1.94 -4.12 -14.73
CA PHE A 197 -1.55 -5.46 -15.15
C PHE A 197 -2.26 -6.47 -14.27
N LYS A 198 -2.65 -7.60 -14.82
CA LYS A 198 -3.32 -8.70 -14.11
C LYS A 198 -2.69 -10.03 -14.47
N SER A 199 -2.40 -10.84 -13.46
CA SER A 199 -2.01 -12.23 -13.59
C SER A 199 -2.95 -13.13 -12.80
N ASN A 200 -3.23 -14.32 -13.34
CA ASN A 200 -4.04 -15.35 -12.68
C ASN A 200 -3.24 -16.63 -12.34
N ASP A 201 -1.93 -16.62 -12.56
CA ASP A 201 -1.05 -17.77 -12.39
C ASP A 201 0.13 -17.52 -11.42
N GLY A 202 -0.02 -16.49 -10.57
CA GLY A 202 0.97 -16.14 -9.55
C GLY A 202 2.09 -15.26 -10.07
N GLY A 203 1.79 -14.42 -11.05
CA GLY A 203 2.71 -13.44 -11.60
C GLY A 203 3.58 -13.95 -12.75
N MET A 204 3.30 -15.13 -13.31
CA MET A 204 4.12 -15.69 -14.39
C MET A 204 3.73 -15.14 -15.76
N ASN A 205 2.43 -15.00 -16.03
CA ASN A 205 1.90 -14.40 -17.25
C ASN A 205 0.92 -13.30 -16.93
N TRP A 206 1.00 -12.19 -17.66
CA TRP A 206 0.24 -10.97 -17.40
C TRP A 206 -0.53 -10.50 -18.64
N SER A 207 -1.71 -9.98 -18.38
CA SER A 207 -2.46 -9.14 -19.32
C SER A 207 -2.44 -7.70 -18.80
N VAL A 208 -2.58 -6.71 -19.67
CA VAL A 208 -2.56 -5.29 -19.31
C VAL A 208 -3.79 -4.58 -19.81
N PHE A 209 -4.33 -3.68 -18.99
CA PHE A 209 -5.55 -2.91 -19.24
C PHE A 209 -5.31 -1.43 -18.95
N GLU A 210 -5.72 -0.55 -19.85
CA GLU A 210 -5.69 0.89 -19.60
C GLU A 210 -6.80 1.30 -18.63
N THR A 211 -6.55 2.33 -17.84
CA THR A 211 -7.52 2.90 -16.92
C THR A 211 -7.72 4.38 -17.22
N PRO A 212 -8.87 4.97 -16.83
CA PRO A 212 -9.10 6.40 -16.99
C PRO A 212 -8.41 7.25 -15.91
N VAL A 213 -7.61 6.67 -15.02
CA VAL A 213 -6.84 7.45 -14.03
C VAL A 213 -5.87 8.38 -14.74
N VAL A 214 -5.73 9.60 -14.23
CA VAL A 214 -4.85 10.63 -14.80
C VAL A 214 -3.46 10.09 -15.09
N HIS A 215 -2.91 10.47 -16.25
CA HIS A 215 -1.63 10.00 -16.76
C HIS A 215 -1.00 11.04 -17.69
N GLY A 216 0.16 10.75 -18.26
CA GLY A 216 0.87 11.59 -19.23
C GLY A 216 2.10 12.30 -18.65
N GLY A 217 2.31 12.25 -17.33
CA GLY A 217 3.46 12.81 -16.62
C GLY A 217 4.26 11.76 -15.88
N GLN A 218 5.48 12.11 -15.47
CA GLN A 218 6.34 11.23 -14.67
C GLN A 218 5.83 11.01 -13.24
N THR A 219 4.92 11.88 -12.78
CA THR A 219 4.38 11.90 -11.42
C THR A 219 2.91 11.52 -11.38
N THR A 220 2.32 11.22 -12.55
CA THR A 220 0.90 10.88 -12.69
C THR A 220 0.69 9.39 -12.88
N GLY A 221 -0.33 8.85 -12.24
CA GLY A 221 -0.67 7.44 -12.40
C GLY A 221 -1.41 6.82 -11.23
N ILE A 222 -1.36 5.48 -11.18
CA ILE A 222 -1.97 4.65 -10.14
C ILE A 222 -0.94 4.42 -9.04
N TYR A 223 -1.27 4.82 -7.82
CA TYR A 223 -0.43 4.69 -6.64
C TYR A 223 -0.84 3.51 -5.75
N SER A 224 -2.10 3.13 -5.81
CA SER A 224 -2.63 2.05 -4.99
C SER A 224 -3.80 1.38 -5.68
N VAL A 225 -3.89 0.07 -5.50
CA VAL A 225 -4.99 -0.77 -6.00
C VAL A 225 -5.50 -1.64 -4.86
N ALA A 226 -6.81 -1.76 -4.71
CA ALA A 226 -7.42 -2.66 -3.73
C ALA A 226 -8.55 -3.46 -4.36
N PHE A 227 -8.59 -4.75 -4.07
CA PHE A 227 -9.67 -5.63 -4.50
C PHE A 227 -10.40 -6.22 -3.29
N LYS A 228 -11.73 -6.13 -3.27
CA LYS A 228 -12.57 -6.79 -2.27
C LYS A 228 -12.73 -8.29 -2.56
N ASN A 229 -12.67 -8.67 -3.83
CA ASN A 229 -12.69 -10.03 -4.37
C ASN A 229 -12.11 -10.01 -5.79
N GLU A 230 -12.10 -11.14 -6.50
CA GLU A 230 -11.53 -11.25 -7.84
C GLU A 230 -12.26 -10.42 -8.92
N LYS A 231 -13.39 -9.78 -8.61
CA LYS A 231 -14.20 -8.99 -9.55
C LYS A 231 -14.20 -7.50 -9.27
N VAL A 232 -14.34 -7.11 -7.99
CA VAL A 232 -14.57 -5.72 -7.60
C VAL A 232 -13.28 -5.13 -7.06
N GLY A 233 -12.79 -4.10 -7.70
CA GLY A 233 -11.56 -3.42 -7.34
C GLY A 233 -11.60 -1.91 -7.59
N ILE A 234 -10.70 -1.21 -6.93
CA ILE A 234 -10.50 0.24 -7.01
C ILE A 234 -9.02 0.50 -7.28
N ALA A 235 -8.75 1.44 -8.17
CA ALA A 235 -7.45 2.05 -8.37
C ALA A 235 -7.53 3.52 -7.98
N VAL A 236 -6.55 4.00 -7.21
CA VAL A 236 -6.42 5.41 -6.88
C VAL A 236 -5.01 5.92 -7.16
N GLY A 237 -4.90 7.21 -7.38
CA GLY A 237 -3.62 7.85 -7.62
C GLY A 237 -3.77 9.35 -7.79
N GLY A 238 -3.25 9.89 -8.87
CA GLY A 238 -3.24 11.32 -9.15
C GLY A 238 -1.86 11.81 -9.54
N ASP A 239 -1.47 12.96 -9.03
CA ASP A 239 -0.17 13.60 -9.21
C ASP A 239 0.33 14.10 -7.84
N TYR A 240 1.48 13.60 -7.36
CA TYR A 240 2.00 14.03 -6.07
C TYR A 240 2.54 15.47 -6.08
N LEU A 241 2.84 16.03 -7.26
CA LEU A 241 3.25 17.43 -7.41
C LEU A 241 2.04 18.37 -7.51
N ASN A 242 0.92 17.90 -8.06
CA ASN A 242 -0.34 18.61 -8.10
C ASN A 242 -1.44 17.78 -7.43
N GLN A 243 -1.66 18.04 -6.14
CA GLN A 243 -2.53 17.23 -5.30
C GLN A 243 -4.03 17.38 -5.63
N THR A 244 -4.40 18.30 -6.51
CA THR A 244 -5.79 18.50 -6.94
C THR A 244 -5.86 18.40 -8.46
N VAL A 245 -6.19 17.20 -8.94
CA VAL A 245 -6.36 16.91 -10.37
C VAL A 245 -7.60 16.06 -10.56
N GLU A 246 -8.18 16.08 -11.76
CA GLU A 246 -9.30 15.24 -12.13
C GLU A 246 -8.85 13.79 -12.38
N ASN A 247 -9.81 12.86 -12.34
CA ASN A 247 -9.62 11.45 -12.67
C ASN A 247 -8.57 10.75 -11.80
N THR A 248 -8.63 10.97 -10.49
CA THR A 248 -7.69 10.36 -9.54
C THR A 248 -8.10 8.94 -9.10
N MET A 249 -9.28 8.48 -9.52
CA MET A 249 -9.84 7.20 -9.09
C MET A 249 -10.50 6.47 -10.25
N ALA A 250 -10.47 5.14 -10.21
CA ALA A 250 -11.25 4.28 -11.10
C ALA A 250 -11.73 3.03 -10.37
N TYR A 251 -12.85 2.46 -10.79
CA TYR A 251 -13.37 1.19 -10.28
C TYR A 251 -13.56 0.16 -11.38
N THR A 252 -13.55 -1.12 -11.00
CA THR A 252 -13.86 -2.25 -11.85
C THR A 252 -14.86 -3.19 -11.17
N LEU A 253 -15.73 -3.84 -11.96
CA LEU A 253 -16.68 -4.85 -11.50
C LEU A 253 -16.45 -6.21 -12.15
N ASP A 254 -15.44 -6.34 -13.00
CA ASP A 254 -15.11 -7.53 -13.80
C ASP A 254 -13.67 -8.02 -13.60
N GLY A 255 -13.05 -7.57 -12.51
CA GLY A 255 -11.71 -8.01 -12.11
C GLY A 255 -10.58 -7.29 -12.82
N GLY A 256 -10.83 -6.08 -13.28
CA GLY A 256 -9.84 -5.23 -13.92
C GLY A 256 -9.74 -5.38 -15.44
N LEU A 257 -10.73 -6.02 -16.08
CA LEU A 257 -10.81 -6.07 -17.54
C LEU A 257 -11.28 -4.73 -18.10
N ASN A 258 -12.26 -4.11 -17.42
CA ASN A 258 -12.74 -2.76 -17.72
C ASN A 258 -12.68 -1.89 -16.47
N TRP A 259 -12.25 -0.64 -16.65
CA TRP A 259 -12.13 0.36 -15.59
C TRP A 259 -12.99 1.59 -15.92
N HIS A 260 -13.71 2.10 -14.93
CA HIS A 260 -14.65 3.20 -15.08
C HIS A 260 -14.31 4.32 -14.10
N LEU A 261 -14.53 5.58 -14.53
CA LEU A 261 -14.52 6.72 -13.61
C LEU A 261 -15.71 6.62 -12.65
N PRO A 262 -15.54 7.03 -11.38
CA PRO A 262 -16.66 7.23 -10.48
C PRO A 262 -17.66 8.28 -11.02
N ASP A 263 -18.95 8.11 -10.68
CA ASP A 263 -20.00 9.11 -10.97
C ASP A 263 -19.73 10.41 -10.19
N THR A 264 -19.24 10.28 -8.94
CA THR A 264 -18.73 11.38 -8.14
C THR A 264 -17.35 11.04 -7.60
N GLN A 265 -16.40 11.97 -7.73
CA GLN A 265 -15.04 11.82 -7.22
C GLN A 265 -14.59 13.09 -6.50
N THR A 266 -13.55 12.97 -5.68
CA THR A 266 -13.08 14.06 -4.83
C THR A 266 -11.99 14.91 -5.49
N ASN A 267 -11.47 14.48 -6.64
CA ASN A 267 -10.38 15.12 -7.39
C ASN A 267 -9.16 15.45 -6.53
N GLN A 268 -8.80 14.49 -5.65
CA GLN A 268 -7.68 14.61 -4.74
C GLN A 268 -6.70 13.47 -4.98
N TYR A 269 -5.40 13.78 -5.00
CA TYR A 269 -4.34 12.77 -5.00
C TYR A 269 -4.46 11.84 -3.79
N ARG A 270 -4.44 10.52 -4.04
CA ARG A 270 -4.51 9.48 -3.00
C ARG A 270 -3.36 8.50 -3.13
N GLU A 271 -2.68 8.26 -2.01
CA GLU A 271 -1.52 7.36 -1.93
C GLU A 271 -1.91 5.91 -1.64
N CYS A 272 -3.05 5.69 -0.99
CA CYS A 272 -3.48 4.37 -0.56
C CYS A 272 -5.00 4.22 -0.63
N VAL A 273 -5.46 3.07 -1.11
CA VAL A 273 -6.86 2.63 -1.02
C VAL A 273 -6.93 1.26 -0.36
N THR A 274 -7.95 1.04 0.46
CA THR A 274 -8.20 -0.24 1.12
C THR A 274 -9.67 -0.60 1.12
N HIS A 275 -9.96 -1.88 1.00
CA HIS A 275 -11.30 -2.41 1.23
C HIS A 275 -11.53 -2.58 2.74
N TYR A 276 -12.62 -2.03 3.25
CA TYR A 276 -13.00 -2.17 4.65
C TYR A 276 -13.99 -3.32 4.86
N LYS A 277 -15.19 -3.20 4.33
CA LYS A 277 -16.27 -4.15 4.60
C LYS A 277 -17.41 -3.97 3.57
N LYS A 278 -18.11 -5.05 3.20
CA LYS A 278 -19.20 -5.00 2.20
C LYS A 278 -18.74 -4.27 0.93
N ASP A 279 -19.36 -3.15 0.63
CA ASP A 279 -19.10 -2.32 -0.55
C ASP A 279 -18.29 -1.05 -0.22
N THR A 280 -17.73 -1.00 1.01
CA THR A 280 -17.03 0.18 1.52
C THR A 280 -15.53 0.11 1.26
N PHE A 281 -15.00 1.17 0.66
CA PHE A 281 -13.58 1.43 0.47
C PHE A 281 -13.21 2.78 1.09
N LEU A 282 -11.97 2.88 1.58
CA LEU A 282 -11.37 4.14 2.02
C LEU A 282 -10.13 4.43 1.20
N ALA A 283 -9.95 5.69 0.82
CA ALA A 283 -8.75 6.19 0.18
C ALA A 283 -8.15 7.32 1.00
N ILE A 284 -6.84 7.33 1.16
CA ILE A 284 -6.13 8.35 1.92
C ILE A 284 -4.97 8.93 1.12
N GLY A 285 -4.58 10.12 1.52
CA GLY A 285 -3.44 10.83 0.96
C GLY A 285 -3.09 12.08 1.76
N PRO A 286 -2.18 12.91 1.25
CA PRO A 286 -1.69 14.09 1.96
C PRO A 286 -2.79 15.09 2.37
N THR A 287 -3.92 15.10 1.67
CA THR A 287 -5.00 16.08 1.85
C THR A 287 -6.19 15.57 2.67
N GLY A 288 -6.20 14.28 3.06
CA GLY A 288 -7.26 13.74 3.90
C GLY A 288 -7.70 12.33 3.54
N ILE A 289 -8.96 12.02 3.88
CA ILE A 289 -9.57 10.68 3.77
C ILE A 289 -10.87 10.79 2.98
N ASP A 290 -11.02 9.92 1.99
CA ASP A 290 -12.25 9.72 1.22
C ASP A 290 -12.85 8.34 1.48
N MET A 291 -14.15 8.23 1.31
CA MET A 291 -14.89 6.98 1.45
C MET A 291 -15.90 6.80 0.31
N SER A 292 -16.00 5.56 -0.14
CA SER A 292 -17.09 5.05 -0.97
C SER A 292 -17.80 3.92 -0.24
N THR A 293 -19.13 3.83 -0.37
CA THR A 293 -19.96 2.77 0.22
C THR A 293 -20.69 1.92 -0.84
N ASP A 294 -20.32 2.08 -2.10
CA ASP A 294 -20.99 1.49 -3.26
C ASP A 294 -20.03 0.90 -4.31
N ASN A 295 -18.93 0.31 -3.84
CA ASN A 295 -17.89 -0.28 -4.68
C ASN A 295 -17.14 0.74 -5.56
N GLY A 296 -16.97 1.96 -5.08
CA GLY A 296 -16.17 2.98 -5.75
C GLY A 296 -16.92 3.80 -6.80
N LYS A 297 -18.24 3.66 -6.92
CA LYS A 297 -19.02 4.44 -7.88
C LYS A 297 -19.20 5.89 -7.45
N ASN A 298 -19.34 6.11 -6.14
CA ASN A 298 -19.45 7.45 -5.58
C ASN A 298 -18.49 7.61 -4.40
N TRP A 299 -17.78 8.74 -4.35
CA TRP A 299 -16.83 9.08 -3.30
C TRP A 299 -17.16 10.40 -2.64
N SER A 300 -16.92 10.47 -1.35
CA SER A 300 -17.03 11.70 -0.56
C SER A 300 -15.84 11.83 0.37
N THR A 301 -15.37 13.06 0.56
CA THR A 301 -14.34 13.35 1.56
C THR A 301 -14.95 13.34 2.94
N ILE A 302 -14.42 12.50 3.81
CA ILE A 302 -14.90 12.32 5.16
C ILE A 302 -14.02 12.97 6.23
N ASN A 303 -12.77 13.30 5.87
CA ASN A 303 -11.87 14.02 6.74
C ASN A 303 -10.82 14.80 5.94
N GLN A 304 -10.75 16.11 6.15
CA GLN A 304 -9.73 17.01 5.59
C GLN A 304 -8.83 17.63 6.66
N GLN A 305 -9.03 17.34 7.92
CA GLN A 305 -8.24 17.93 9.01
C GLN A 305 -6.94 17.15 9.21
N VAL A 306 -6.98 15.83 9.06
CA VAL A 306 -5.79 14.99 9.14
C VAL A 306 -5.05 15.05 7.80
N LYS A 307 -3.82 15.50 7.85
CA LYS A 307 -2.94 15.70 6.68
C LYS A 307 -1.74 14.79 6.73
N GLY A 308 -1.14 14.53 5.57
CA GLY A 308 0.13 13.82 5.47
C GLY A 308 0.05 12.31 5.67
N LEU A 309 -1.12 11.72 5.47
CA LEU A 309 -1.31 10.26 5.52
C LEU A 309 -0.76 9.60 4.26
N SER A 310 -0.15 8.42 4.43
CA SER A 310 0.43 7.62 3.35
C SER A 310 -0.19 6.24 3.21
N ALA A 311 -0.43 5.52 4.30
CA ALA A 311 -0.98 4.16 4.24
C ALA A 311 -2.12 3.94 5.25
N ILE A 312 -3.11 3.15 4.84
CA ILE A 312 -4.24 2.71 5.67
C ILE A 312 -4.48 1.21 5.49
N ALA A 313 -4.68 0.50 6.59
CA ALA A 313 -5.01 -0.92 6.55
C ALA A 313 -5.94 -1.33 7.69
N PHE A 314 -6.73 -2.38 7.46
CA PHE A 314 -7.59 -3.00 8.46
C PHE A 314 -7.17 -4.45 8.70
N GLY A 315 -7.21 -4.88 9.95
CA GLY A 315 -7.04 -6.29 10.28
C GLY A 315 -8.19 -7.13 9.70
N LYS A 316 -7.90 -8.37 9.32
CA LYS A 316 -8.92 -9.30 8.78
C LYS A 316 -10.11 -9.38 9.74
N ARG A 317 -11.33 -9.11 9.24
CA ARG A 317 -12.61 -9.09 9.99
C ARG A 317 -12.65 -8.10 11.16
N SER A 318 -11.77 -7.10 11.20
CA SER A 318 -11.74 -6.07 12.23
C SER A 318 -12.56 -4.84 11.82
N ARG A 319 -13.16 -4.16 12.81
CA ARG A 319 -13.69 -2.80 12.64
C ARG A 319 -12.66 -1.73 12.94
N THR A 320 -11.49 -2.14 13.42
CA THR A 320 -10.39 -1.28 13.80
C THR A 320 -9.31 -1.38 12.72
N GLY A 321 -8.88 -0.25 12.24
CA GLY A 321 -7.78 -0.10 11.31
C GLY A 321 -6.72 0.83 11.85
N PHE A 322 -5.64 0.98 11.09
CA PHE A 322 -4.59 1.93 11.37
C PHE A 322 -4.32 2.76 10.11
N ALA A 323 -3.92 4.01 10.31
CA ALA A 323 -3.36 4.84 9.27
C ALA A 323 -2.04 5.42 9.74
N VAL A 324 -1.11 5.57 8.83
CA VAL A 324 0.24 6.10 9.11
C VAL A 324 0.60 7.18 8.09
N GLY A 325 1.54 8.03 8.46
CA GLY A 325 1.95 9.14 7.61
C GLY A 325 3.27 9.79 8.03
N LYS A 326 3.42 11.06 7.70
CA LYS A 326 4.63 11.85 7.95
C LYS A 326 4.87 12.09 9.44
N SER A 327 6.11 12.38 9.81
CA SER A 327 6.50 12.87 11.15
C SER A 327 5.97 11.98 12.29
N GLY A 328 6.09 10.66 12.15
CA GLY A 328 5.70 9.71 13.17
C GLY A 328 4.19 9.51 13.35
N GLN A 329 3.38 10.03 12.45
CA GLN A 329 1.91 9.92 12.58
C GLN A 329 1.45 8.48 12.53
N ILE A 330 0.74 8.05 13.56
CA ILE A 330 -0.03 6.80 13.63
C ILE A 330 -1.41 7.11 14.20
N TYR A 331 -2.45 6.65 13.53
CA TYR A 331 -3.84 6.76 13.96
C TYR A 331 -4.49 5.39 14.08
N LEU A 332 -5.24 5.20 15.15
CA LEU A 332 -6.20 4.12 15.30
C LEU A 332 -7.53 4.59 14.70
N LEU A 333 -8.05 3.83 13.74
CA LEU A 333 -9.34 4.11 13.11
C LEU A 333 -10.41 3.17 13.66
N LYS A 334 -11.56 3.72 13.99
CA LYS A 334 -12.78 2.97 14.27
C LYS A 334 -13.89 3.50 13.38
N ILE A 335 -14.59 2.59 12.74
CA ILE A 335 -15.77 2.91 11.93
C ILE A 335 -16.98 2.40 12.69
N ASP A 336 -17.81 3.32 13.13
CA ASP A 336 -19.08 3.03 13.81
C ASP A 336 -20.19 2.92 12.76
N ASN A 337 -21.12 2.02 12.99
CA ASN A 337 -22.26 1.78 12.06
C ASN A 337 -23.39 2.76 12.34
#